data_5179fd93278af027772a1977a69e1373
#
_entry.id   5179fd93278af027772a1977a69e1373
#
_cell.length_a   1.000
_cell.length_b   1.000
_cell.length_c   1.000
_cell.angle_alpha   90.00
_cell.angle_beta   90.00
_cell.angle_gamma   90.00
#
_symmetry.space_group_name_H-M   'P 1'
#
loop_
_entity.id
_entity.type
_entity.pdbx_description
1 polymer ?
#
loop_
_entity_poly.entity_id
_entity_poly.type
_entity_poly.pdbx_seq_one_letter_code
_entity_poly.pdbx_strand_id
1 'polypeptide(L)'
;MVRPGINLYGGCQHFHDKIKNVVSVRCPIIAINQLHKGETCGYNRTFRAKKNMHTATIPMGYADGFGLRLSNKGFVFYKNTKLKMLGRISMDLIIIDITKVKNKIKLGDFVELYNKKFTIDKFADLTGTIPYRVITCISDRFSKNYL
;
A
#
# COMPACT_ATOMS: atom_id res chain seq x y z
N MET A 1 36.95 -1.88 1.83
CA MET A 1 35.73 -2.48 1.24
C MET A 1 34.52 -1.84 1.88
N VAL A 2 33.53 -1.39 1.10
CA VAL A 2 32.31 -0.72 1.57
C VAL A 2 31.10 -1.62 1.29
N ARG A 3 30.13 -1.70 2.24
CA ARG A 3 28.90 -2.47 2.12
C ARG A 3 27.70 -1.54 2.34
N PRO A 4 27.22 -0.82 1.31
CA PRO A 4 26.19 0.21 1.47
C PRO A 4 24.80 -0.33 1.87
N GLY A 5 24.55 -1.63 1.64
CA GLY A 5 23.31 -2.28 2.10
C GLY A 5 22.04 -1.60 1.63
N ILE A 6 21.13 -1.27 2.56
CA ILE A 6 19.82 -0.69 2.27
C ILE A 6 19.88 0.66 1.55
N ASN A 7 20.99 1.38 1.66
CA ASN A 7 21.16 2.67 1.01
C ASN A 7 21.10 2.56 -0.53
N LEU A 8 21.50 1.41 -1.11
CA LEU A 8 21.35 1.13 -2.54
C LEU A 8 19.89 1.07 -2.98
N TYR A 9 18.99 0.73 -2.07
CA TYR A 9 17.55 0.62 -2.32
C TYR A 9 16.77 1.86 -1.91
N GLY A 10 17.47 2.92 -1.51
CA GLY A 10 16.85 4.19 -1.15
C GLY A 10 16.33 4.26 0.28
N GLY A 11 16.69 3.30 1.13
CA GLY A 11 16.40 3.32 2.57
C GLY A 11 17.56 3.92 3.37
N CYS A 12 17.24 4.68 4.42
CA CYS A 12 18.25 5.24 5.31
C CYS A 12 17.66 5.61 6.66
N GLN A 13 18.17 5.00 7.73
CA GLN A 13 17.72 5.31 9.10
C GLN A 13 18.20 6.67 9.63
N HIS A 14 19.28 7.25 9.07
CA HIS A 14 19.94 8.42 9.65
C HIS A 14 20.17 9.61 8.70
N PHE A 15 20.00 9.43 7.38
CA PHE A 15 20.33 10.45 6.38
C PHE A 15 19.23 10.58 5.31
N HIS A 16 17.97 10.69 5.73
CA HIS A 16 16.78 10.64 4.87
C HIS A 16 16.82 11.62 3.68
N ASP A 17 17.47 12.76 3.82
CA ASP A 17 17.51 13.79 2.76
C ASP A 17 18.58 13.56 1.70
N LYS A 18 19.56 12.69 1.95
CA LYS A 18 20.69 12.44 1.05
C LYS A 18 20.51 11.25 0.12
N ILE A 19 19.60 10.35 0.45
CA ILE A 19 19.38 9.09 -0.28
C ILE A 19 18.05 9.14 -1.02
N LYS A 20 18.11 8.96 -2.34
CA LYS A 20 16.92 8.93 -3.19
C LYS A 20 16.23 7.58 -3.10
N ASN A 21 14.92 7.56 -2.89
CA ASN A 21 14.14 6.34 -3.00
C ASN A 21 14.15 5.83 -4.45
N VAL A 22 14.60 4.60 -4.64
CA VAL A 22 14.71 3.95 -5.96
C VAL A 22 13.71 2.82 -6.15
N VAL A 23 12.98 2.46 -5.11
CA VAL A 23 11.99 1.38 -5.15
C VAL A 23 10.59 1.94 -5.07
N SER A 24 9.71 1.50 -5.95
CA SER A 24 8.27 1.76 -5.88
C SER A 24 7.50 0.46 -6.09
N VAL A 25 6.39 0.29 -5.38
CA VAL A 25 5.46 -0.81 -5.59
C VAL A 25 4.10 -0.26 -5.97
N ARG A 26 3.57 -0.76 -7.09
CA ARG A 26 2.26 -0.39 -7.62
C ARG A 26 1.43 -1.63 -7.91
N CYS A 27 0.13 -1.48 -7.79
CA CYS A 27 -0.81 -2.58 -7.94
C CYS A 27 -2.06 -2.12 -8.71
N PRO A 28 -2.60 -2.94 -9.63
CA PRO A 28 -3.80 -2.58 -10.38
C PRO A 28 -5.04 -2.66 -9.51
N ILE A 29 -6.07 -1.89 -9.86
CA ILE A 29 -7.42 -2.04 -9.33
C ILE A 29 -8.12 -3.16 -10.08
N ILE A 30 -8.60 -4.17 -9.37
CA ILE A 30 -9.27 -5.35 -9.95
C ILE A 30 -10.79 -5.36 -9.75
N ALA A 31 -11.31 -4.55 -8.83
CA ALA A 31 -12.75 -4.39 -8.64
C ALA A 31 -13.07 -3.01 -8.07
N ILE A 32 -14.22 -2.47 -8.44
CA ILE A 32 -14.79 -1.22 -7.89
C ILE A 32 -16.21 -1.54 -7.43
N ASN A 33 -16.53 -1.19 -6.19
CA ASN A 33 -17.82 -1.47 -5.56
C ASN A 33 -18.36 -0.24 -4.82
N GLN A 34 -19.66 -0.26 -4.54
CA GLN A 34 -20.29 0.63 -3.56
C GLN A 34 -20.40 -0.10 -2.22
N LEU A 35 -20.19 0.62 -1.14
CA LEU A 35 -20.41 0.18 0.23
C LEU A 35 -21.38 1.14 0.89
N HIS A 36 -22.58 0.66 1.22
CA HIS A 36 -23.63 1.50 1.80
C HIS A 36 -23.42 1.73 3.29
N LYS A 37 -24.01 2.80 3.81
CA LYS A 37 -23.98 3.10 5.23
C LYS A 37 -24.49 1.90 6.06
N GLY A 38 -23.70 1.48 7.03
CA GLY A 38 -23.98 0.33 7.89
C GLY A 38 -23.37 -0.99 7.40
N GLU A 39 -23.04 -1.13 6.12
CA GLU A 39 -22.38 -2.31 5.61
C GLU A 39 -20.94 -2.42 6.10
N THR A 40 -20.42 -3.63 6.03
CA THR A 40 -19.08 -3.97 6.54
C THR A 40 -18.22 -4.55 5.43
N CYS A 41 -16.89 -4.39 5.55
CA CYS A 41 -15.95 -5.05 4.67
C CYS A 41 -14.71 -5.58 5.43
N GLY A 42 -13.98 -6.48 4.75
CA GLY A 42 -12.81 -7.17 5.30
C GLY A 42 -13.18 -8.32 6.25
N TYR A 43 -12.19 -9.15 6.56
CA TYR A 43 -12.37 -10.26 7.51
C TYR A 43 -12.81 -9.77 8.89
N ASN A 44 -13.67 -10.56 9.54
CA ASN A 44 -14.26 -10.27 10.85
C ASN A 44 -15.06 -8.97 10.89
N ARG A 45 -15.47 -8.43 9.72
CA ARG A 45 -16.27 -7.20 9.62
C ARG A 45 -15.66 -6.03 10.40
N THR A 46 -14.33 -5.90 10.41
CA THR A 46 -13.61 -4.93 11.24
C THR A 46 -13.77 -3.48 10.78
N PHE A 47 -14.30 -3.26 9.58
CA PHE A 47 -14.70 -1.95 9.10
C PHE A 47 -16.20 -1.89 8.87
N ARG A 48 -16.86 -0.87 9.40
CA ARG A 48 -18.28 -0.54 9.14
C ARG A 48 -18.37 0.85 8.51
N ALA A 49 -19.06 0.95 7.39
CA ALA A 49 -19.25 2.21 6.66
C ALA A 49 -20.17 3.15 7.45
N LYS A 50 -19.70 4.36 7.77
CA LYS A 50 -20.48 5.41 8.43
C LYS A 50 -21.35 6.20 7.46
N LYS A 51 -21.09 6.11 6.16
CA LYS A 51 -21.81 6.76 5.06
C LYS A 51 -21.65 5.90 3.80
N ASN A 52 -22.39 6.22 2.73
CA ASN A 52 -22.18 5.58 1.44
C ASN A 52 -20.78 5.92 0.90
N MET A 53 -20.06 4.92 0.45
CA MET A 53 -18.67 4.99 0.02
C MET A 53 -18.48 4.26 -1.31
N HIS A 54 -17.46 4.64 -2.05
CA HIS A 54 -16.94 3.86 -3.16
C HIS A 54 -15.63 3.20 -2.75
N THR A 55 -15.51 1.92 -3.01
CA THR A 55 -14.35 1.11 -2.65
C THR A 55 -13.73 0.48 -3.87
N ALA A 56 -12.44 0.23 -3.82
CA ALA A 56 -11.75 -0.59 -4.81
C ALA A 56 -11.00 -1.72 -4.11
N THR A 57 -10.80 -2.80 -4.84
CA THR A 57 -9.99 -3.94 -4.40
C THR A 57 -8.72 -4.00 -5.23
N ILE A 58 -7.60 -4.22 -4.55
CA ILE A 58 -6.29 -4.44 -5.18
C ILE A 58 -5.78 -5.84 -4.83
N PRO A 59 -5.14 -6.57 -5.78
CA PRO A 59 -4.63 -7.93 -5.59
C PRO A 59 -3.29 -7.92 -4.86
N MET A 60 -3.32 -7.65 -3.57
CA MET A 60 -2.17 -7.54 -2.71
C MET A 60 -2.59 -7.79 -1.26
N GLY A 61 -1.79 -8.51 -0.50
CA GLY A 61 -2.10 -8.85 0.87
C GLY A 61 -0.87 -9.17 1.72
N TYR A 62 -1.09 -9.86 2.84
CA TYR A 62 0.02 -10.17 3.73
C TYR A 62 0.98 -11.22 3.14
N ALA A 63 0.56 -12.05 2.17
CA ALA A 63 1.44 -12.94 1.42
C ALA A 63 2.43 -12.20 0.52
N ASP A 64 2.18 -10.91 0.25
CA ASP A 64 3.04 -10.03 -0.55
C ASP A 64 3.93 -9.12 0.29
N GLY A 65 4.00 -9.36 1.60
CA GLY A 65 4.80 -8.57 2.52
C GLY A 65 4.04 -7.41 3.19
N PHE A 66 2.72 -7.26 2.94
CA PHE A 66 1.90 -6.19 3.52
C PHE A 66 1.23 -6.65 4.81
N GLY A 67 1.88 -6.37 5.92
CA GLY A 67 1.48 -6.89 7.23
C GLY A 67 0.09 -6.47 7.71
N LEU A 68 -0.53 -7.32 8.50
CA LEU A 68 -1.86 -7.11 9.10
C LEU A 68 -1.98 -5.82 9.93
N ARG A 69 -0.86 -5.23 10.38
CA ARG A 69 -0.81 -3.96 11.11
C ARG A 69 -1.35 -2.77 10.31
N LEU A 70 -1.37 -2.87 8.98
CA LEU A 70 -1.94 -1.86 8.09
C LEU A 70 -3.48 -1.90 8.04
N SER A 71 -4.13 -2.94 8.58
CA SER A 71 -5.58 -3.09 8.60
C SER A 71 -6.25 -1.86 9.24
N ASN A 72 -7.19 -1.22 8.53
CA ASN A 72 -7.88 0.01 8.94
C ASN A 72 -6.99 1.25 9.16
N LYS A 73 -5.67 1.13 9.05
CA LYS A 73 -4.69 2.22 9.34
C LYS A 73 -3.87 2.61 8.12
N GLY A 74 -3.58 1.64 7.26
CA GLY A 74 -2.76 1.84 6.08
C GLY A 74 -3.43 2.68 5.01
N PHE A 75 -2.65 3.00 4.00
CA PHE A 75 -3.11 3.76 2.84
C PHE A 75 -2.25 3.42 1.62
N VAL A 76 -2.78 3.74 0.46
CA VAL A 76 -2.10 3.73 -0.83
C VAL A 76 -2.25 5.08 -1.49
N PHE A 77 -1.54 5.31 -2.59
CA PHE A 77 -1.64 6.54 -3.35
C PHE A 77 -2.20 6.27 -4.75
N TYR A 78 -3.18 7.07 -5.16
CA TYR A 78 -3.56 7.21 -6.55
C TYR A 78 -3.11 8.58 -7.03
N LYS A 79 -2.11 8.62 -7.90
CA LYS A 79 -1.40 9.86 -8.26
C LYS A 79 -0.90 10.55 -6.98
N ASN A 80 -1.46 11.71 -6.63
CA ASN A 80 -1.09 12.45 -5.41
C ASN A 80 -2.13 12.30 -4.28
N THR A 81 -3.18 11.48 -4.47
CA THR A 81 -4.27 11.34 -3.49
C THR A 81 -4.04 10.12 -2.62
N LYS A 82 -4.02 10.34 -1.31
CA LYS A 82 -3.94 9.29 -0.29
C LYS A 82 -5.29 8.61 -0.13
N LEU A 83 -5.34 7.28 -0.34
CA LEU A 83 -6.53 6.43 -0.26
C LEU A 83 -6.38 5.47 0.92
N LYS A 84 -7.35 5.49 1.84
CA LYS A 84 -7.30 4.71 3.08
C LYS A 84 -7.62 3.24 2.82
N MET A 85 -6.90 2.33 3.47
CA MET A 85 -7.23 0.91 3.54
C MET A 85 -8.40 0.68 4.49
N LEU A 86 -9.35 -0.16 4.09
CA LEU A 86 -10.58 -0.46 4.82
C LEU A 86 -10.62 -1.93 5.19
N GLY A 87 -10.98 -2.19 6.43
CA GLY A 87 -11.09 -3.55 6.94
C GLY A 87 -9.74 -4.24 7.17
N ARG A 88 -9.83 -5.52 7.49
CA ARG A 88 -8.65 -6.36 7.72
C ARG A 88 -8.05 -6.79 6.38
N ILE A 89 -6.75 -6.64 6.23
CA ILE A 89 -5.99 -7.11 5.07
C ILE A 89 -6.09 -8.63 5.01
N SER A 90 -6.39 -9.17 3.83
CA SER A 90 -6.40 -10.61 3.59
C SER A 90 -5.03 -11.11 3.11
N MET A 91 -4.95 -12.39 2.79
CA MET A 91 -3.74 -12.98 2.25
C MET A 91 -3.35 -12.33 0.91
N ASP A 92 -4.35 -12.06 0.05
CA ASP A 92 -4.12 -11.66 -1.33
C ASP A 92 -4.84 -10.36 -1.75
N LEU A 93 -5.67 -9.77 -0.86
CA LEU A 93 -6.51 -8.63 -1.23
C LEU A 93 -6.51 -7.54 -0.17
N ILE A 94 -6.54 -6.29 -0.64
CA ILE A 94 -6.76 -5.09 0.18
C ILE A 94 -7.93 -4.30 -0.42
N ILE A 95 -8.82 -3.83 0.45
CA ILE A 95 -9.91 -2.92 0.09
C ILE A 95 -9.49 -1.49 0.44
N ILE A 96 -9.72 -0.56 -0.47
CA ILE A 96 -9.36 0.86 -0.31
C ILE A 96 -10.56 1.78 -0.54
N ASP A 97 -10.59 2.92 0.14
CA ASP A 97 -11.59 3.98 -0.04
C ASP A 97 -11.21 4.86 -1.24
N ILE A 98 -12.00 4.79 -2.31
CA ILE A 98 -11.82 5.61 -3.52
C ILE A 98 -12.87 6.73 -3.64
N THR A 99 -13.67 6.99 -2.61
CA THR A 99 -14.79 7.94 -2.64
C THR A 99 -14.36 9.32 -3.16
N LYS A 100 -13.18 9.79 -2.76
CA LYS A 100 -12.64 11.10 -3.18
C LYS A 100 -12.23 11.17 -4.65
N VAL A 101 -11.97 10.04 -5.28
CA VAL A 101 -11.44 9.94 -6.65
C VAL A 101 -12.32 9.09 -7.57
N LYS A 102 -13.52 8.74 -7.15
CA LYS A 102 -14.44 7.83 -7.86
C LYS A 102 -14.64 8.18 -9.34
N ASN A 103 -14.66 9.48 -9.69
CA ASN A 103 -14.88 9.94 -11.06
C ASN A 103 -13.60 9.95 -11.93
N LYS A 104 -12.44 9.67 -11.31
CA LYS A 104 -11.11 9.74 -11.98
C LYS A 104 -10.42 8.39 -12.04
N ILE A 105 -10.81 7.46 -11.18
CA ILE A 105 -10.19 6.15 -11.03
C ILE A 105 -11.04 5.09 -11.74
N LYS A 106 -10.39 4.16 -12.43
CA LYS A 106 -11.04 3.11 -13.23
C LYS A 106 -10.44 1.75 -12.91
N LEU A 107 -11.16 0.71 -13.31
CA LEU A 107 -10.64 -0.66 -13.31
C LEU A 107 -9.37 -0.74 -14.16
N GLY A 108 -8.34 -1.41 -13.65
CA GLY A 108 -7.02 -1.48 -14.29
C GLY A 108 -6.07 -0.32 -13.99
N ASP A 109 -6.55 0.79 -13.40
CA ASP A 109 -5.67 1.87 -12.92
C ASP A 109 -4.76 1.37 -11.79
N PHE A 110 -3.55 1.94 -11.70
CA PHE A 110 -2.58 1.56 -10.69
C PHE A 110 -2.60 2.50 -9.49
N VAL A 111 -2.50 1.91 -8.31
CA VAL A 111 -2.20 2.60 -7.05
C VAL A 111 -0.79 2.25 -6.57
N GLU A 112 -0.15 3.14 -5.84
CA GLU A 112 1.20 2.98 -5.30
C GLU A 112 1.15 2.80 -3.80
N LEU A 113 1.96 1.90 -3.27
CA LEU A 113 2.08 1.67 -1.83
C LEU A 113 3.18 2.53 -1.23
N TYR A 114 4.35 2.52 -1.84
CA TYR A 114 5.42 3.44 -1.56
C TYR A 114 6.06 3.91 -2.87
N ASN A 115 6.57 5.13 -2.84
CA ASN A 115 7.08 5.84 -4.00
C ASN A 115 8.09 6.92 -3.55
N LYS A 116 8.48 7.81 -4.46
CA LYS A 116 9.43 8.89 -4.17
C LYS A 116 9.02 9.84 -3.03
N LYS A 117 7.72 9.99 -2.74
CA LYS A 117 7.19 10.87 -1.67
C LYS A 117 6.94 10.13 -0.37
N PHE A 118 6.57 8.86 -0.46
CA PHE A 118 6.35 7.96 0.65
C PHE A 118 7.32 6.80 0.55
N THR A 119 8.49 6.98 1.14
CA THR A 119 9.65 6.10 1.01
C THR A 119 9.48 4.78 1.77
N ILE A 120 10.37 3.83 1.49
CA ILE A 120 10.42 2.55 2.21
C ILE A 120 10.65 2.74 3.73
N ASP A 121 11.36 3.80 4.14
CA ASP A 121 11.56 4.11 5.57
C ASP A 121 10.22 4.50 6.22
N LYS A 122 9.49 5.44 5.62
CA LYS A 122 8.15 5.86 6.09
C LYS A 122 7.17 4.69 6.11
N PHE A 123 7.29 3.77 5.14
CA PHE A 123 6.47 2.56 5.12
C PHE A 123 6.88 1.60 6.24
N ALA A 124 8.18 1.44 6.50
CA ALA A 124 8.70 0.64 7.60
C ALA A 124 8.21 1.16 8.96
N ASP A 125 8.28 2.48 9.19
CA ASP A 125 7.77 3.13 10.39
C ASP A 125 6.28 2.88 10.58
N LEU A 126 5.48 3.06 9.51
CA LEU A 126 4.03 2.82 9.54
C LEU A 126 3.68 1.37 9.90
N THR A 127 4.50 0.42 9.47
CA THR A 127 4.30 -1.01 9.71
C THR A 127 4.99 -1.53 10.96
N GLY A 128 5.79 -0.71 11.63
CA GLY A 128 6.55 -1.07 12.82
C GLY A 128 7.64 -2.10 12.53
N THR A 129 8.37 -1.89 11.43
CA THR A 129 9.46 -2.75 10.99
C THR A 129 10.66 -1.91 10.52
N ILE A 130 11.64 -2.55 9.91
CA ILE A 130 12.83 -1.89 9.36
C ILE A 130 12.80 -1.91 7.82
N PRO A 131 13.45 -0.95 7.13
CA PRO A 131 13.47 -0.88 5.66
C PRO A 131 13.99 -2.15 4.98
N TYR A 132 14.95 -2.84 5.58
CA TYR A 132 15.43 -4.14 5.10
C TYR A 132 14.30 -5.15 4.94
N ARG A 133 13.44 -5.28 5.96
CA ARG A 133 12.31 -6.20 5.92
C ARG A 133 11.29 -5.81 4.86
N VAL A 134 11.05 -4.51 4.66
CA VAL A 134 10.16 -4.02 3.60
C VAL A 134 10.59 -4.55 2.24
N ILE A 135 11.89 -4.48 1.93
CA ILE A 135 12.43 -4.92 0.65
C ILE A 135 12.48 -6.45 0.54
N THR A 136 12.95 -7.15 1.56
CA THR A 136 13.12 -8.60 1.52
C THR A 136 11.81 -9.38 1.58
N CYS A 137 10.74 -8.76 2.06
CA CYS A 137 9.40 -9.37 2.09
C CYS A 137 8.57 -9.11 0.85
N ILE A 138 9.08 -8.37 -0.17
CA ILE A 138 8.39 -8.23 -1.46
C ILE A 138 8.30 -9.60 -2.11
N SER A 139 7.05 -10.06 -2.34
CA SER A 139 6.77 -11.36 -2.94
C SER A 139 7.33 -11.47 -4.36
N ASP A 140 7.73 -12.67 -4.75
CA ASP A 140 8.11 -12.98 -6.14
C ASP A 140 6.92 -13.01 -7.11
N ARG A 141 5.70 -12.85 -6.60
CA ARG A 141 4.49 -12.67 -7.43
C ARG A 141 4.46 -11.31 -8.15
N PHE A 142 5.29 -10.35 -7.75
CA PHE A 142 5.41 -9.07 -8.44
C PHE A 142 6.36 -9.16 -9.63
N SER A 143 5.94 -8.59 -10.76
CA SER A 143 6.85 -8.33 -11.87
C SER A 143 7.86 -7.26 -11.45
N LYS A 144 9.14 -7.55 -11.59
CA LYS A 144 10.24 -6.63 -11.27
C LYS A 144 10.68 -5.92 -12.55
N ASN A 145 10.55 -4.59 -12.57
CA ASN A 145 11.01 -3.75 -13.66
C ASN A 145 12.21 -2.93 -13.18
N TYR A 146 13.32 -3.06 -13.86
CA TYR A 146 14.55 -2.28 -13.62
C TYR A 146 14.59 -1.13 -14.63
N LEU A 147 14.76 0.12 -14.14
CA LEU A 147 14.76 1.35 -14.94
C LEU A 147 16.17 1.92 -15.05
#